data_2a79c8cf82b8e2ac6580195aa0749537
#
_entry.id   2a79c8cf82b8e2ac6580195aa0749537
#
_cell.length_a   1.000
_cell.length_b   1.000
_cell.length_c   1.000
_cell.angle_alpha   90.00
_cell.angle_beta   90.00
_cell.angle_gamma   90.00
#
_symmetry.space_group_name_H-M   'P 1'
#
loop_
_entity.id
_entity.type
_entity.pdbx_description
1 polymer ?
#
loop_
_entity_poly.entity_id
_entity_poly.type
_entity_poly.pdbx_seq_one_letter_code
_entity_poly.pdbx_strand_id
1 'polypeptide(L)'
;KLQGTDVYYYANSPFGRNAAEIIADNFKEIYPNPDLVKAVPTTSLAEVTKTNAPAVLIETAYHDNPQDAEWIRTHIQEMAANLVKSLTDIFGIPFISTPVPERTGTVTTQSTPLNIRSRPNLNAPIIGQIPKGASVKVLGQWENWYVVDYQGTVGYSSSDYITV
;
A
#
# COMPACT_ATOMS: atom_id res chain seq x y z
N LYS A 1 -11.39 3.89 -30.14
CA LYS A 1 -10.35 4.24 -29.20
C LYS A 1 -10.47 3.34 -27.98
N LEU A 2 -9.34 2.97 -27.38
CA LEU A 2 -9.32 2.25 -26.11
C LEU A 2 -9.91 3.14 -25.01
N GLN A 3 -10.45 2.52 -23.99
CA GLN A 3 -11.04 3.17 -22.82
C GLN A 3 -11.00 2.23 -21.62
N GLY A 4 -10.82 2.76 -20.42
CA GLY A 4 -10.83 1.97 -19.20
C GLY A 4 -9.46 1.79 -18.58
N THR A 5 -9.37 0.85 -17.65
CA THR A 5 -8.14 0.51 -16.93
C THR A 5 -7.76 -0.94 -17.20
N ASP A 6 -6.54 -1.16 -17.67
CA ASP A 6 -6.01 -2.51 -17.85
C ASP A 6 -4.81 -2.74 -16.90
N VAL A 7 -4.90 -3.78 -16.07
CA VAL A 7 -3.83 -4.17 -15.15
C VAL A 7 -3.19 -5.45 -15.67
N TYR A 8 -2.06 -5.31 -16.35
CA TYR A 8 -1.33 -6.42 -16.95
C TYR A 8 -0.47 -7.15 -15.92
N TYR A 9 -0.45 -8.47 -16.02
CA TYR A 9 0.43 -9.34 -15.23
C TYR A 9 0.98 -10.49 -16.07
N TYR A 10 2.15 -11.03 -15.67
CA TYR A 10 2.69 -12.22 -16.34
C TYR A 10 1.77 -13.42 -16.09
N ALA A 11 1.30 -14.06 -17.17
CA ALA A 11 0.31 -15.15 -17.13
C ALA A 11 0.75 -16.33 -16.22
N ASN A 12 2.06 -16.56 -16.08
CA ASN A 12 2.64 -17.62 -15.26
C ASN A 12 3.02 -17.17 -13.83
N SER A 13 2.63 -15.96 -13.40
CA SER A 13 2.88 -15.44 -12.06
C SER A 13 1.61 -15.46 -11.21
N PRO A 14 1.44 -16.42 -10.28
CA PRO A 14 0.28 -16.43 -9.39
C PRO A 14 0.17 -15.19 -8.50
N PHE A 15 1.31 -14.70 -8.00
CA PHE A 15 1.34 -13.47 -7.19
C PHE A 15 1.01 -12.23 -8.05
N GLY A 16 1.56 -12.16 -9.27
CA GLY A 16 1.24 -11.08 -10.21
C GLY A 16 -0.26 -11.05 -10.57
N ARG A 17 -0.87 -12.22 -10.78
CA ARG A 17 -2.33 -12.34 -10.96
C ARG A 17 -3.10 -11.78 -9.78
N ASN A 18 -2.80 -12.26 -8.56
CA ASN A 18 -3.49 -11.80 -7.34
C ASN A 18 -3.36 -10.29 -7.16
N ALA A 19 -2.17 -9.73 -7.38
CA ALA A 19 -1.94 -8.30 -7.29
C ALA A 19 -2.74 -7.53 -8.33
N ALA A 20 -2.78 -7.99 -9.59
CA ALA A 20 -3.54 -7.36 -10.67
C ALA A 20 -5.05 -7.42 -10.42
N GLU A 21 -5.56 -8.53 -9.90
CA GLU A 21 -6.98 -8.69 -9.55
C GLU A 21 -7.37 -7.72 -8.42
N ILE A 22 -6.58 -7.61 -7.34
CA ILE A 22 -6.82 -6.65 -6.24
C ILE A 22 -6.83 -5.21 -6.75
N ILE A 23 -5.84 -4.84 -7.58
CA ILE A 23 -5.75 -3.48 -8.14
C ILE A 23 -6.96 -3.22 -9.05
N ALA A 24 -7.31 -4.14 -9.93
CA ALA A 24 -8.46 -3.98 -10.81
C ALA A 24 -9.77 -3.85 -10.02
N ASP A 25 -9.99 -4.67 -9.00
CA ASP A 25 -11.20 -4.61 -8.18
C ASP A 25 -11.30 -3.28 -7.42
N ASN A 26 -10.20 -2.76 -6.88
CA ASN A 26 -10.19 -1.45 -6.25
C ASN A 26 -10.43 -0.31 -7.28
N PHE A 27 -9.86 -0.39 -8.49
CA PHE A 27 -10.11 0.60 -9.54
C PHE A 27 -11.55 0.61 -10.04
N LYS A 28 -12.27 -0.52 -10.00
CA LYS A 28 -13.72 -0.57 -10.29
C LYS A 28 -14.55 0.31 -9.35
N GLU A 29 -14.05 0.57 -8.13
CA GLU A 29 -14.73 1.43 -7.15
C GLU A 29 -14.70 2.90 -7.55
N ILE A 30 -13.68 3.33 -8.32
CA ILE A 30 -13.45 4.75 -8.66
C ILE A 30 -13.61 5.07 -10.15
N TYR A 31 -13.45 4.10 -11.05
CA TYR A 31 -13.56 4.34 -12.48
C TYR A 31 -15.04 4.41 -12.90
N PRO A 32 -15.45 5.40 -13.77
CA PRO A 32 -16.87 5.64 -14.10
C PRO A 32 -17.63 4.45 -14.68
N ASN A 33 -16.95 3.56 -15.40
CA ASN A 33 -17.54 2.34 -15.93
C ASN A 33 -16.74 1.10 -15.48
N PRO A 34 -17.12 0.44 -14.37
CA PRO A 34 -16.40 -0.70 -13.82
C PRO A 34 -16.17 -1.87 -14.80
N ASP A 35 -17.03 -2.04 -15.80
CA ASP A 35 -16.92 -3.11 -16.79
C ASP A 35 -15.71 -2.94 -17.72
N LEU A 36 -15.14 -1.73 -17.78
CA LEU A 36 -13.95 -1.39 -18.53
C LEU A 36 -12.66 -1.53 -17.72
N VAL A 37 -12.72 -2.04 -16.48
CA VAL A 37 -11.55 -2.27 -15.62
C VAL A 37 -11.25 -3.76 -15.58
N LYS A 38 -10.02 -4.15 -15.97
CA LYS A 38 -9.67 -5.57 -16.16
C LYS A 38 -8.26 -5.90 -15.65
N ALA A 39 -8.12 -7.11 -15.07
CA ALA A 39 -6.83 -7.76 -14.91
C ALA A 39 -6.54 -8.59 -16.18
N VAL A 40 -5.41 -8.32 -16.85
CA VAL A 40 -5.11 -8.86 -18.19
C VAL A 40 -3.82 -9.70 -18.15
N PRO A 41 -3.90 -11.02 -18.38
CA PRO A 41 -2.72 -11.85 -18.49
C PRO A 41 -1.94 -11.55 -19.77
N THR A 42 -0.60 -11.52 -19.68
CA THR A 42 0.27 -11.34 -20.83
C THR A 42 1.51 -12.25 -20.76
N THR A 43 2.07 -12.58 -21.94
CA THR A 43 3.34 -13.28 -22.09
C THR A 43 4.35 -12.48 -22.91
N SER A 44 3.98 -11.29 -23.38
CA SER A 44 4.77 -10.50 -24.31
C SER A 44 5.33 -9.18 -23.76
N LEU A 45 4.70 -8.60 -22.71
CA LEU A 45 5.18 -7.35 -22.11
C LEU A 45 6.42 -7.59 -21.25
N ALA A 46 7.55 -7.02 -21.65
CA ALA A 46 8.84 -7.22 -21.02
C ALA A 46 8.85 -6.74 -19.55
N GLU A 47 8.11 -5.66 -19.26
CA GLU A 47 7.96 -5.02 -17.95
C GLU A 47 7.43 -5.96 -16.87
N VAL A 48 6.64 -6.97 -17.26
CA VAL A 48 6.08 -7.94 -16.32
C VAL A 48 6.64 -9.36 -16.52
N THR A 49 7.22 -9.67 -17.70
CA THR A 49 7.68 -11.03 -18.03
C THR A 49 9.16 -11.27 -17.78
N LYS A 50 9.99 -10.20 -17.72
CA LYS A 50 11.45 -10.29 -17.57
C LYS A 50 11.95 -9.82 -16.21
N THR A 51 11.07 -9.61 -15.24
CA THR A 51 11.43 -9.24 -13.86
C THR A 51 11.63 -10.49 -13.01
N ASN A 52 12.58 -10.43 -12.06
CA ASN A 52 12.76 -11.48 -11.07
C ASN A 52 11.69 -11.42 -9.97
N ALA A 53 11.25 -10.21 -9.61
CA ALA A 53 10.14 -10.01 -8.69
C ALA A 53 8.81 -10.03 -9.45
N PRO A 54 7.69 -10.44 -8.80
CA PRO A 54 6.37 -10.26 -9.37
C PRO A 54 6.12 -8.79 -9.72
N ALA A 55 5.59 -8.55 -10.92
CA ALA A 55 5.34 -7.21 -11.42
C ALA A 55 3.95 -7.12 -12.05
N VAL A 56 3.39 -5.92 -12.01
CA VAL A 56 2.18 -5.52 -12.74
C VAL A 56 2.46 -4.24 -13.52
N LEU A 57 1.81 -4.07 -14.65
CA LEU A 57 1.79 -2.82 -15.42
C LEU A 57 0.36 -2.32 -15.45
N ILE A 58 0.15 -1.07 -15.04
CA ILE A 58 -1.18 -0.47 -14.94
C ILE A 58 -1.33 0.61 -16.00
N GLU A 59 -2.19 0.37 -16.98
CA GLU A 59 -2.73 1.39 -17.88
C GLU A 59 -3.94 2.00 -17.18
N THR A 60 -3.74 3.09 -16.45
CA THR A 60 -4.77 3.67 -15.59
C THR A 60 -5.95 4.23 -16.36
N ALA A 61 -5.72 4.72 -17.57
CA ALA A 61 -6.70 5.16 -18.54
C ALA A 61 -5.99 5.63 -19.83
N TYR A 62 -6.74 5.93 -20.87
CA TYR A 62 -6.18 6.24 -22.20
C TYR A 62 -6.33 7.73 -22.54
N HIS A 63 -5.23 8.48 -22.55
CA HIS A 63 -5.19 9.93 -22.74
C HIS A 63 -5.71 10.41 -24.11
N ASP A 64 -5.76 9.55 -25.11
CA ASP A 64 -6.31 9.83 -26.45
C ASP A 64 -7.84 9.63 -26.51
N ASN A 65 -8.46 9.10 -25.44
CA ASN A 65 -9.89 9.06 -25.22
C ASN A 65 -10.30 10.32 -24.42
N PRO A 66 -11.20 11.18 -24.92
CA PRO A 66 -11.55 12.42 -24.20
C PRO A 66 -12.15 12.24 -22.81
N GLN A 67 -12.91 11.16 -22.61
CA GLN A 67 -13.52 10.86 -21.29
C GLN A 67 -12.45 10.42 -20.29
N ASP A 68 -11.55 9.55 -20.72
CA ASP A 68 -10.43 9.09 -19.90
C ASP A 68 -9.46 10.23 -19.59
N ALA A 69 -9.14 11.06 -20.59
CA ALA A 69 -8.28 12.22 -20.38
C ALA A 69 -8.84 13.20 -19.36
N GLU A 70 -10.16 13.44 -19.37
CA GLU A 70 -10.81 14.27 -18.36
C GLU A 70 -10.81 13.60 -17.00
N TRP A 71 -11.11 12.29 -16.92
CA TRP A 71 -11.08 11.54 -15.67
C TRP A 71 -9.68 11.54 -15.05
N ILE A 72 -8.63 11.27 -15.83
CA ILE A 72 -7.23 11.36 -15.34
C ILE A 72 -6.96 12.72 -14.70
N ARG A 73 -7.32 13.83 -15.40
CA ARG A 73 -7.03 15.19 -14.93
C ARG A 73 -7.72 15.53 -13.61
N THR A 74 -8.92 15.00 -13.41
CA THR A 74 -9.79 15.38 -12.28
C THR A 74 -9.69 14.43 -11.09
N HIS A 75 -9.12 13.20 -11.24
CA HIS A 75 -9.12 12.15 -10.21
C HIS A 75 -7.71 11.68 -9.80
N ILE A 76 -6.66 12.47 -10.05
CA ILE A 76 -5.27 12.09 -9.72
C ILE A 76 -5.11 11.67 -8.25
N GLN A 77 -5.68 12.44 -7.32
CA GLN A 77 -5.56 12.14 -5.89
C GLN A 77 -6.31 10.87 -5.50
N GLU A 78 -7.48 10.66 -6.09
CA GLU A 78 -8.28 9.46 -5.86
C GLU A 78 -7.59 8.21 -6.42
N MET A 79 -7.04 8.29 -7.63
CA MET A 79 -6.21 7.21 -8.22
C MET A 79 -4.99 6.89 -7.34
N ALA A 80 -4.29 7.93 -6.86
CA ALA A 80 -3.13 7.73 -5.99
C ALA A 80 -3.51 7.04 -4.68
N ALA A 81 -4.60 7.48 -4.03
CA ALA A 81 -5.11 6.86 -2.81
C ALA A 81 -5.55 5.41 -3.04
N ASN A 82 -6.21 5.14 -4.16
CA ASN A 82 -6.66 3.80 -4.54
C ASN A 82 -5.48 2.84 -4.82
N LEU A 83 -4.41 3.32 -5.47
CA LEU A 83 -3.18 2.54 -5.66
C LEU A 83 -2.51 2.21 -4.32
N VAL A 84 -2.44 3.17 -3.38
CA VAL A 84 -1.91 2.90 -2.03
C VAL A 84 -2.79 1.90 -1.29
N LYS A 85 -4.12 2.05 -1.35
CA LYS A 85 -5.06 1.06 -0.80
C LYS A 85 -4.80 -0.33 -1.38
N SER A 86 -4.65 -0.43 -2.69
CA SER A 86 -4.36 -1.70 -3.37
C SER A 86 -3.04 -2.34 -2.90
N LEU A 87 -1.99 -1.54 -2.72
CA LEU A 87 -0.72 -2.04 -2.18
C LEU A 87 -0.87 -2.53 -0.73
N THR A 88 -1.62 -1.80 0.09
CA THR A 88 -1.86 -2.22 1.48
C THR A 88 -2.68 -3.52 1.53
N ASP A 89 -3.66 -3.69 0.66
CA ASP A 89 -4.44 -4.93 0.53
C ASP A 89 -3.55 -6.11 0.08
N ILE A 90 -2.69 -5.92 -0.93
CA ILE A 90 -1.73 -6.93 -1.42
C ILE A 90 -0.78 -7.39 -0.31
N PHE A 91 -0.28 -6.47 0.50
CA PHE A 91 0.66 -6.79 1.58
C PHE A 91 -0.01 -7.13 2.92
N GLY A 92 -1.33 -7.03 3.01
CA GLY A 92 -2.11 -7.30 4.22
C GLY A 92 -1.74 -6.37 5.38
N ILE A 93 -1.55 -5.09 5.07
CA ILE A 93 -1.32 -4.01 6.04
C ILE A 93 -2.46 -3.00 5.97
N PRO A 94 -2.76 -2.26 7.06
CA PRO A 94 -3.85 -1.30 7.04
C PRO A 94 -3.61 -0.12 6.09
N PHE A 95 -4.64 0.30 5.40
CA PHE A 95 -4.65 1.57 4.66
C PHE A 95 -4.97 2.71 5.62
N ILE A 96 -4.02 3.65 5.78
CA ILE A 96 -4.20 4.85 6.61
C ILE A 96 -4.43 6.03 5.67
N SER A 97 -5.71 6.37 5.45
CA SER A 97 -6.13 7.37 4.46
C SER A 97 -5.83 8.81 4.87
N THR A 98 -5.68 9.07 6.16
CA THR A 98 -5.45 10.43 6.66
C THR A 98 -3.99 10.60 7.06
N PRO A 99 -3.20 11.41 6.34
CA PRO A 99 -1.86 11.76 6.80
C PRO A 99 -1.95 12.45 8.16
N VAL A 100 -1.23 11.92 9.15
CA VAL A 100 -1.02 12.63 10.41
C VAL A 100 0.33 13.33 10.37
N PRO A 101 0.48 14.53 10.93
CA PRO A 101 1.79 15.15 11.07
C PRO A 101 2.74 14.21 11.81
N GLU A 102 3.99 14.12 11.34
CA GLU A 102 5.03 13.39 12.06
C GLU A 102 5.12 13.94 13.49
N ARG A 103 5.09 13.05 14.47
CA ARG A 103 5.19 13.37 15.89
C ARG A 103 6.36 12.60 16.50
N THR A 104 6.88 13.12 17.58
CA THR A 104 7.89 12.44 18.37
C THR A 104 7.22 11.83 19.60
N GLY A 105 7.42 10.52 19.81
CA GLY A 105 6.98 9.82 21.00
C GLY A 105 8.15 9.31 21.83
N THR A 106 7.89 8.96 23.08
CA THR A 106 8.86 8.36 24.01
C THR A 106 8.35 6.98 24.44
N VAL A 107 9.21 5.97 24.37
CA VAL A 107 8.87 4.60 24.79
C VAL A 107 8.79 4.50 26.31
N THR A 108 7.66 4.04 26.84
CA THR A 108 7.31 4.01 28.28
C THR A 108 7.15 2.59 28.82
N THR A 109 7.73 1.57 28.19
CA THR A 109 7.75 0.19 28.72
C THR A 109 8.36 0.13 30.12
N GLN A 110 7.99 -0.85 30.93
CA GLN A 110 8.50 -0.95 32.32
C GLN A 110 9.97 -1.36 32.38
N SER A 111 10.37 -2.42 31.68
CA SER A 111 11.71 -2.99 31.77
C SER A 111 12.30 -3.51 30.46
N THR A 112 11.44 -3.85 29.48
CA THR A 112 11.86 -4.45 28.22
C THR A 112 11.81 -3.44 27.08
N PRO A 113 12.61 -3.61 26.01
CA PRO A 113 12.44 -2.82 24.79
C PRO A 113 11.06 -3.05 24.18
N LEU A 114 10.55 -2.08 23.44
CA LEU A 114 9.32 -2.17 22.68
C LEU A 114 9.60 -2.79 21.32
N ASN A 115 8.83 -3.80 20.94
CA ASN A 115 8.98 -4.45 19.64
C ASN A 115 8.39 -3.59 18.50
N ILE A 116 9.13 -3.54 17.40
CA ILE A 116 8.62 -3.08 16.09
C ILE A 116 8.23 -4.34 15.31
N ARG A 117 7.00 -4.38 14.82
CA ARG A 117 6.46 -5.54 14.09
C ARG A 117 6.17 -5.19 12.63
N SER A 118 6.22 -6.19 11.76
CA SER A 118 5.94 -6.00 10.33
C SER A 118 4.47 -5.71 10.02
N ARG A 119 3.55 -6.02 10.97
CA ARG A 119 2.10 -5.80 10.88
C ARG A 119 1.53 -5.45 12.26
N PRO A 120 0.36 -4.78 12.32
CA PRO A 120 -0.26 -4.37 13.59
C PRO A 120 -1.00 -5.54 14.27
N ASN A 121 -0.27 -6.58 14.64
CA ASN A 121 -0.76 -7.69 15.45
C ASN A 121 0.37 -8.36 16.25
N LEU A 122 0.03 -9.01 17.35
CA LEU A 122 1.00 -9.62 18.27
C LEU A 122 1.72 -10.84 17.69
N ASN A 123 1.18 -11.48 16.66
CA ASN A 123 1.75 -12.67 16.02
C ASN A 123 2.65 -12.31 14.83
N ALA A 124 2.67 -11.02 14.41
CA ALA A 124 3.50 -10.56 13.32
C ALA A 124 4.99 -10.64 13.69
N PRO A 125 5.87 -10.92 12.71
CA PRO A 125 7.31 -10.93 12.91
C PRO A 125 7.82 -9.62 13.55
N ILE A 126 8.73 -9.75 14.52
CA ILE A 126 9.46 -8.63 15.09
C ILE A 126 10.60 -8.28 14.14
N ILE A 127 10.63 -7.04 13.66
CA ILE A 127 11.61 -6.52 12.70
C ILE A 127 12.60 -5.53 13.31
N GLY A 128 12.35 -5.12 14.56
CA GLY A 128 13.22 -4.23 15.33
C GLY A 128 12.75 -4.08 16.76
N GLN A 129 13.54 -3.34 17.55
CA GLN A 129 13.22 -3.05 18.95
C GLN A 129 13.64 -1.64 19.31
N ILE A 130 12.84 -0.96 20.13
CA ILE A 130 13.09 0.40 20.62
C ILE A 130 13.39 0.31 22.13
N PRO A 131 14.53 0.77 22.62
CA PRO A 131 14.84 0.78 24.04
C PRO A 131 13.82 1.59 24.84
N LYS A 132 13.59 1.19 26.11
CA LYS A 132 12.84 2.00 27.06
C LYS A 132 13.41 3.40 27.16
N GLY A 133 12.55 4.42 27.15
CA GLY A 133 12.94 5.83 27.25
C GLY A 133 13.50 6.43 25.95
N ALA A 134 13.67 5.63 24.90
CA ALA A 134 14.11 6.16 23.61
C ALA A 134 13.01 6.97 22.93
N SER A 135 13.47 8.01 22.21
CA SER A 135 12.61 8.80 21.33
C SER A 135 12.39 8.08 20.01
N VAL A 136 11.17 8.12 19.48
CA VAL A 136 10.76 7.46 18.25
C VAL A 136 9.87 8.38 17.42
N LYS A 137 9.99 8.34 16.10
CA LYS A 137 9.08 9.03 15.21
C LYS A 137 7.77 8.24 15.08
N VAL A 138 6.64 8.93 15.22
CA VAL A 138 5.30 8.39 14.98
C VAL A 138 4.78 8.97 13.67
N LEU A 139 4.64 8.10 12.69
CA LEU A 139 4.26 8.43 11.31
C LEU A 139 2.75 8.28 11.05
N GLY A 140 2.07 7.50 11.89
CA GLY A 140 0.64 7.22 11.73
C GLY A 140 0.09 6.40 12.88
N GLN A 141 -1.22 6.15 12.83
CA GLN A 141 -1.93 5.33 13.80
C GLN A 141 -2.97 4.44 13.12
N TRP A 142 -3.06 3.20 13.57
CA TRP A 142 -4.10 2.26 13.24
C TRP A 142 -4.57 1.57 14.52
N GLU A 143 -5.80 1.82 14.93
CA GLU A 143 -6.33 1.33 16.21
C GLU A 143 -5.36 1.63 17.37
N ASN A 144 -4.91 0.62 18.11
CA ASN A 144 -3.91 0.69 19.19
C ASN A 144 -2.47 0.43 18.72
N TRP A 145 -2.18 0.67 17.45
CA TRP A 145 -0.82 0.57 16.90
C TRP A 145 -0.39 1.90 16.31
N TYR A 146 0.84 2.31 16.63
CA TYR A 146 1.51 3.37 15.91
C TYR A 146 2.35 2.80 14.77
N VAL A 147 2.34 3.47 13.62
CA VAL A 147 3.38 3.32 12.61
C VAL A 147 4.57 4.14 13.10
N VAL A 148 5.70 3.49 13.31
CA VAL A 148 6.88 4.13 13.89
C VAL A 148 8.07 4.00 12.95
N ASP A 149 8.98 4.99 13.02
CA ASP A 149 10.34 4.90 12.47
C ASP A 149 11.33 5.06 13.61
N TYR A 150 12.14 4.03 13.81
CA TYR A 150 13.25 4.06 14.74
C TYR A 150 14.54 3.64 14.03
N GLN A 151 15.45 4.59 13.85
CA GLN A 151 16.75 4.39 13.19
C GLN A 151 16.63 3.75 11.79
N GLY A 152 15.62 4.16 11.02
CA GLY A 152 15.35 3.65 9.67
C GLY A 152 14.58 2.34 9.62
N THR A 153 14.22 1.74 10.77
CA THR A 153 13.31 0.61 10.83
C THR A 153 11.88 1.11 10.95
N VAL A 154 11.10 0.96 9.89
CA VAL A 154 9.68 1.34 9.86
C VAL A 154 8.81 0.12 10.10
N GLY A 155 7.82 0.23 11.01
CA GLY A 155 6.89 -0.83 11.34
C GLY A 155 5.86 -0.42 12.37
N TYR A 156 5.26 -1.40 13.03
CA TYR A 156 4.15 -1.20 13.96
C TYR A 156 4.57 -1.49 15.41
N SER A 157 4.25 -0.57 16.32
CA SER A 157 4.45 -0.74 17.77
C SER A 157 3.16 -0.40 18.50
N SER A 158 2.86 -1.09 19.63
CA SER A 158 1.67 -0.79 20.42
C SER A 158 1.71 0.65 20.94
N SER A 159 0.62 1.38 20.74
CA SER A 159 0.46 2.75 21.23
C SER A 159 0.41 2.84 22.76
N ASP A 160 0.07 1.75 23.45
CA ASP A 160 0.02 1.69 24.91
C ASP A 160 1.38 1.97 25.59
N TYR A 161 2.47 1.81 24.83
CA TYR A 161 3.84 1.96 25.33
C TYR A 161 4.60 3.12 24.69
N ILE A 162 3.89 4.06 24.08
CA ILE A 162 4.49 5.27 23.48
C ILE A 162 3.66 6.49 23.92
N THR A 163 4.30 7.39 24.63
CA THR A 163 3.71 8.70 24.93
C THR A 163 4.12 9.70 23.86
N VAL A 164 3.14 10.34 23.22
CA VAL A 164 3.32 11.32 22.13
C VAL A 164 2.94 12.71 22.63
#